data_6dea597ec312fc74f36c23bbb2dbe5c6
#
_entry.id   6dea597ec312fc74f36c23bbb2dbe5c6
#
_cell.length_a   1.000
_cell.length_b   1.000
_cell.length_c   1.000
_cell.angle_alpha   90.00
_cell.angle_beta   90.00
_cell.angle_gamma   90.00
#
_symmetry.space_group_name_H-M   'P 1'
#
loop_
_entity.id
_entity.type
_entity.pdbx_description
1 polymer ?
#
loop_
_entity_poly.entity_id
_entity_poly.type
_entity_poly.pdbx_seq_one_letter_code
_entity_poly.pdbx_strand_id
1 'polypeptide(L)'
;MERCSGITLDEYHRRHPKPSPPCLSPEQLIEPAISYMYGFLLADGHLRDGSGQKGSLCISIAARDRYILEQFQSLVPCYSSIREATRSTNFVVDYESVAWQVSNLGFRNLLKLWGMPSGRKKSIVQAPMMPFSTVDFYRGFIDGDGSVGFTGAGLPFVSLVIVSDALLDGYLAFLKNITGKERSVMRSKRDNVYNVMVMREDACLLVNALYYKGCLALPRKMDMADAIRKWCRPIDMKIKPKGRPWTDADNAYVLEHSLSESMIKLGRTFNAVNIRRHKLRRMMNDGGVV
;
A
#
# COMPACT_ATOMS: atom_id res chain seq x y z
N MET A 1 19.08 -42.72 -32.39
CA MET A 1 18.24 -41.51 -32.28
C MET A 1 17.34 -41.47 -33.50
N GLU A 2 16.16 -41.98 -33.34
CA GLU A 2 15.13 -41.94 -34.41
C GLU A 2 14.61 -40.50 -34.51
N ARG A 3 14.75 -39.92 -35.70
CA ARG A 3 14.15 -38.63 -36.04
C ARG A 3 12.65 -38.81 -36.09
N CYS A 4 11.95 -38.32 -35.08
CA CYS A 4 10.51 -38.24 -35.12
C CYS A 4 10.05 -37.40 -36.30
N SER A 5 9.22 -38.06 -37.18
CA SER A 5 8.27 -37.54 -38.16
C SER A 5 8.37 -36.05 -38.48
N GLY A 6 8.52 -35.69 -39.74
CA GLY A 6 8.70 -34.35 -40.31
C GLY A 6 7.61 -33.31 -40.06
N ILE A 7 7.13 -33.23 -38.85
CA ILE A 7 6.17 -32.24 -38.36
C ILE A 7 6.97 -31.13 -37.72
N THR A 8 6.73 -29.85 -38.08
CA THR A 8 7.34 -28.71 -37.44
C THR A 8 6.90 -28.61 -35.96
N LEU A 9 7.71 -28.00 -35.13
CA LEU A 9 7.37 -27.80 -33.71
C LEU A 9 6.03 -27.08 -33.54
N ASP A 10 5.71 -26.14 -34.43
CA ASP A 10 4.44 -25.41 -34.45
C ASP A 10 3.25 -26.31 -34.83
N GLU A 11 3.48 -27.25 -35.77
CA GLU A 11 2.49 -28.26 -36.17
C GLU A 11 2.25 -29.26 -35.03
N TYR A 12 3.31 -29.66 -34.33
CA TYR A 12 3.23 -30.54 -33.17
C TYR A 12 2.42 -29.87 -32.04
N HIS A 13 2.70 -28.60 -31.72
CA HIS A 13 1.96 -27.84 -30.68
C HIS A 13 0.51 -27.60 -31.08
N ARG A 14 0.20 -27.45 -32.36
CA ARG A 14 -1.16 -27.29 -32.86
C ARG A 14 -1.97 -28.57 -32.72
N ARG A 15 -1.34 -29.74 -33.00
CA ARG A 15 -1.95 -31.06 -32.85
C ARG A 15 -2.04 -31.58 -31.43
N HIS A 16 -1.17 -31.09 -30.56
CA HIS A 16 -1.11 -31.43 -29.13
C HIS A 16 -1.16 -30.15 -28.28
N PRO A 17 -2.29 -29.42 -28.28
CA PRO A 17 -2.42 -28.25 -27.41
C PRO A 17 -2.29 -28.73 -25.97
N LYS A 18 -1.27 -28.22 -25.26
CA LYS A 18 -1.19 -28.43 -23.81
C LYS A 18 -2.43 -27.79 -23.20
N PRO A 19 -3.25 -28.53 -22.45
CA PRO A 19 -4.35 -27.90 -21.73
C PRO A 19 -3.74 -26.83 -20.82
N SER A 20 -3.98 -25.56 -21.14
CA SER A 20 -3.68 -24.48 -20.22
C SER A 20 -4.74 -24.57 -19.13
N PRO A 21 -4.37 -24.78 -17.87
CA PRO A 21 -5.35 -24.72 -16.80
C PRO A 21 -6.06 -23.35 -16.88
N PRO A 22 -7.36 -23.30 -16.54
CA PRO A 22 -8.10 -22.04 -16.56
C PRO A 22 -7.36 -21.02 -15.70
N CYS A 23 -7.11 -19.83 -16.25
CA CYS A 23 -6.64 -18.71 -15.47
C CYS A 23 -7.80 -18.25 -14.57
N LEU A 24 -7.49 -17.47 -13.53
CA LEU A 24 -8.51 -16.77 -12.75
C LEU A 24 -9.41 -15.95 -13.67
N SER A 25 -10.70 -15.84 -13.34
CA SER A 25 -11.60 -14.93 -14.04
C SER A 25 -11.42 -13.47 -13.53
N PRO A 26 -11.72 -12.45 -14.33
CA PRO A 26 -11.65 -11.06 -13.89
C PRO A 26 -12.47 -10.77 -12.63
N GLU A 27 -13.63 -11.39 -12.49
CA GLU A 27 -14.60 -11.21 -11.40
C GLU A 27 -14.07 -11.75 -10.07
N GLN A 28 -13.16 -12.72 -10.09
CA GLN A 28 -12.55 -13.26 -8.87
C GLN A 28 -11.71 -12.26 -8.09
N LEU A 29 -11.43 -11.09 -8.66
CA LEU A 29 -10.75 -10.03 -7.93
C LEU A 29 -11.50 -9.63 -6.64
N ILE A 30 -12.82 -9.82 -6.55
CA ILE A 30 -13.62 -9.54 -5.35
C ILE A 30 -13.34 -10.53 -4.20
N GLU A 31 -12.80 -11.70 -4.50
CA GLU A 31 -12.46 -12.70 -3.48
C GLU A 31 -11.36 -12.15 -2.56
N PRO A 32 -11.52 -12.25 -1.22
CA PRO A 32 -10.56 -11.69 -0.26
C PRO A 32 -9.11 -12.08 -0.50
N ALA A 33 -8.84 -13.37 -0.75
CA ALA A 33 -7.46 -13.85 -0.98
C ALA A 33 -6.87 -13.32 -2.30
N ILE A 34 -7.68 -13.18 -3.33
CA ILE A 34 -7.26 -12.64 -4.65
C ILE A 34 -7.02 -11.14 -4.55
N SER A 35 -7.92 -10.38 -3.90
CA SER A 35 -7.71 -8.95 -3.61
C SER A 35 -6.44 -8.71 -2.83
N TYR A 36 -6.18 -9.53 -1.80
CA TYR A 36 -4.95 -9.46 -1.01
C TYR A 36 -3.70 -9.71 -1.85
N MET A 37 -3.69 -10.82 -2.60
CA MET A 37 -2.59 -11.14 -3.51
C MET A 37 -2.33 -9.99 -4.48
N TYR A 38 -3.38 -9.45 -5.09
CA TYR A 38 -3.25 -8.36 -6.05
C TYR A 38 -2.69 -7.09 -5.41
N GLY A 39 -3.16 -6.69 -4.22
CA GLY A 39 -2.61 -5.57 -3.46
C GLY A 39 -1.11 -5.76 -3.15
N PHE A 40 -0.73 -6.95 -2.73
CA PHE A 40 0.67 -7.30 -2.47
C PHE A 40 1.53 -7.26 -3.74
N LEU A 41 1.01 -7.76 -4.88
CA LEU A 41 1.70 -7.70 -6.17
C LEU A 41 1.83 -6.26 -6.70
N LEU A 42 0.88 -5.39 -6.43
CA LEU A 42 1.01 -3.96 -6.75
C LEU A 42 2.09 -3.28 -5.92
N ALA A 43 2.33 -3.69 -4.68
CA ALA A 43 3.44 -3.21 -3.87
C ALA A 43 4.79 -3.71 -4.42
N ASP A 44 5.07 -4.98 -4.31
CA ASP A 44 6.39 -5.59 -4.50
C ASP A 44 6.57 -6.32 -5.84
N GLY A 45 5.49 -6.69 -6.53
CA GLY A 45 5.57 -7.45 -7.78
C GLY A 45 6.09 -6.60 -8.95
N HIS A 46 6.73 -7.25 -9.91
CA HIS A 46 7.20 -6.65 -11.15
C HIS A 46 6.64 -7.39 -12.35
N LEU A 47 5.85 -6.70 -13.18
CA LEU A 47 5.29 -7.25 -14.40
C LEU A 47 6.15 -6.81 -15.60
N ARG A 48 6.73 -7.79 -16.30
CA ARG A 48 7.48 -7.58 -17.52
C ARG A 48 6.68 -8.05 -18.72
N ASP A 49 6.53 -7.18 -19.70
CA ASP A 49 5.93 -7.53 -20.98
C ASP A 49 6.82 -8.46 -21.81
N GLY A 50 6.18 -9.20 -22.69
CA GLY A 50 6.80 -10.09 -23.64
C GLY A 50 5.75 -10.93 -24.36
N SER A 51 5.99 -11.26 -25.61
CA SER A 51 5.13 -12.13 -26.42
C SER A 51 5.12 -13.56 -25.83
N GLY A 52 3.95 -14.20 -25.80
CA GLY A 52 3.78 -15.55 -25.29
C GLY A 52 4.37 -15.71 -23.87
N GLN A 53 5.26 -16.67 -23.71
CA GLN A 53 5.90 -16.98 -22.41
C GLN A 53 7.17 -16.13 -22.10
N LYS A 54 7.56 -15.20 -22.98
CA LYS A 54 8.77 -14.39 -22.79
C LYS A 54 8.60 -13.26 -21.74
N GLY A 55 7.36 -12.86 -21.43
CA GLY A 55 7.08 -11.96 -20.31
C GLY A 55 6.95 -12.73 -19.00
N SER A 56 6.95 -12.01 -17.88
CA SER A 56 6.77 -12.62 -16.54
C SER A 56 6.25 -11.63 -15.52
N LEU A 57 5.44 -12.13 -14.59
CA LEU A 57 5.32 -11.56 -13.26
C LEU A 57 6.43 -12.16 -12.41
N CYS A 58 7.10 -11.32 -11.63
CA CYS A 58 8.08 -11.75 -10.64
C CYS A 58 7.90 -10.93 -9.36
N ILE A 59 7.97 -11.59 -8.21
CA ILE A 59 8.04 -10.95 -6.90
C ILE A 59 9.14 -11.63 -6.09
N SER A 60 9.96 -10.85 -5.38
CA SER A 60 11.04 -11.36 -4.54
C SER A 60 10.96 -10.71 -3.16
N ILE A 61 10.90 -11.54 -2.13
CA ILE A 61 10.76 -11.12 -0.73
C ILE A 61 11.77 -11.85 0.15
N ALA A 62 11.88 -11.47 1.41
CA ALA A 62 12.72 -12.17 2.38
C ALA A 62 12.29 -13.64 2.53
N ALA A 63 13.26 -14.56 2.65
CA ALA A 63 12.99 -16.01 2.74
C ALA A 63 12.05 -16.38 3.90
N ARG A 64 12.11 -15.65 5.01
CA ARG A 64 11.20 -15.82 6.16
C ARG A 64 9.72 -15.64 5.84
N ASP A 65 9.40 -14.90 4.77
CA ASP A 65 8.02 -14.62 4.32
C ASP A 65 7.58 -15.59 3.19
N ARG A 66 8.35 -16.65 2.90
CA ARG A 66 8.10 -17.66 1.85
C ARG A 66 6.66 -18.17 1.82
N TYR A 67 6.07 -18.40 2.99
CA TYR A 67 4.70 -18.88 3.13
C TYR A 67 3.70 -18.11 2.27
N ILE A 68 3.84 -16.77 2.17
CA ILE A 68 2.88 -15.97 1.40
C ILE A 68 2.97 -16.24 -0.10
N LEU A 69 4.17 -16.51 -0.62
CA LEU A 69 4.34 -16.86 -2.03
C LEU A 69 3.79 -18.26 -2.35
N GLU A 70 3.85 -19.19 -1.41
CA GLU A 70 3.25 -20.51 -1.54
C GLU A 70 1.71 -20.40 -1.57
N GLN A 71 1.13 -19.50 -0.75
CA GLN A 71 -0.29 -19.19 -0.82
C GLN A 71 -0.67 -18.59 -2.20
N PHE A 72 0.11 -17.63 -2.71
CA PHE A 72 -0.13 -17.06 -4.04
C PHE A 72 -0.03 -18.12 -5.15
N GLN A 73 0.94 -19.02 -5.04
CA GLN A 73 1.09 -20.13 -5.99
C GLN A 73 -0.14 -21.06 -5.97
N SER A 74 -0.71 -21.33 -4.81
CA SER A 74 -1.91 -22.16 -4.68
C SER A 74 -3.19 -21.49 -5.20
N LEU A 75 -3.27 -20.15 -5.13
CA LEU A 75 -4.40 -19.38 -5.65
C LEU A 75 -4.42 -19.28 -7.17
N VAL A 76 -3.26 -19.40 -7.82
CA VAL A 76 -3.13 -19.18 -9.28
C VAL A 76 -2.99 -20.52 -10.01
N PRO A 77 -4.04 -20.98 -10.72
CA PRO A 77 -4.07 -22.34 -11.31
C PRO A 77 -3.27 -22.46 -12.61
N CYS A 78 -2.09 -21.85 -12.68
CA CYS A 78 -1.18 -21.98 -13.80
C CYS A 78 0.24 -22.27 -13.30
N TYR A 79 1.07 -22.83 -14.19
CA TYR A 79 2.45 -23.13 -13.84
C TYR A 79 3.21 -21.89 -13.39
N SER A 80 3.83 -22.00 -12.22
CA SER A 80 4.71 -20.97 -11.64
C SER A 80 5.85 -21.64 -10.88
N SER A 81 6.89 -20.90 -10.59
CA SER A 81 8.05 -21.41 -9.85
C SER A 81 8.39 -20.52 -8.66
N ILE A 82 8.75 -21.16 -7.54
CA ILE A 82 9.34 -20.49 -6.38
C ILE A 82 10.82 -20.88 -6.36
N ARG A 83 11.70 -19.90 -6.26
CA ARG A 83 13.16 -20.07 -6.24
C ARG A 83 13.76 -19.32 -5.08
N GLU A 84 14.74 -19.92 -4.43
CA GLU A 84 15.54 -19.28 -3.41
C GLU A 84 16.80 -18.69 -4.01
N ALA A 85 17.26 -17.59 -3.44
CA ALA A 85 18.53 -16.96 -3.81
C ALA A 85 19.15 -16.33 -2.57
N THR A 86 20.43 -16.60 -2.38
CA THR A 86 21.26 -15.91 -1.40
C THR A 86 22.10 -14.86 -2.13
N ARG A 87 22.11 -13.64 -1.63
CA ARG A 87 22.90 -12.55 -2.21
C ARG A 87 23.42 -11.62 -1.12
N SER A 88 24.60 -11.09 -1.30
CA SER A 88 25.09 -10.01 -0.44
C SER A 88 24.56 -8.67 -0.93
N THR A 89 24.12 -7.84 0.01
CA THR A 89 23.69 -6.46 -0.22
C THR A 89 24.64 -5.51 0.50
N ASN A 90 24.55 -4.22 0.25
CA ASN A 90 25.35 -3.21 0.95
C ASN A 90 25.06 -3.15 2.47
N PHE A 91 24.01 -3.78 2.95
CA PHE A 91 23.58 -3.72 4.35
C PHE A 91 23.63 -5.07 5.06
N VAL A 92 23.52 -6.18 4.31
CA VAL A 92 23.46 -7.53 4.89
C VAL A 92 24.26 -8.48 3.99
N VAL A 93 25.19 -9.21 4.60
CA VAL A 93 25.89 -10.35 3.97
C VAL A 93 24.96 -11.55 4.06
N ASP A 94 24.89 -12.35 2.98
CA ASP A 94 24.07 -13.56 2.89
C ASP A 94 22.56 -13.32 3.12
N TYR A 95 22.03 -12.26 2.46
CA TYR A 95 20.59 -12.01 2.45
C TYR A 95 19.85 -13.11 1.68
N GLU A 96 19.08 -13.90 2.41
CA GLU A 96 18.23 -14.96 1.87
C GLU A 96 16.93 -14.37 1.35
N SER A 97 16.63 -14.61 0.09
CA SER A 97 15.39 -14.19 -0.58
C SER A 97 14.73 -15.35 -1.28
N VAL A 98 13.43 -15.23 -1.45
CA VAL A 98 12.61 -16.16 -2.22
C VAL A 98 11.84 -15.38 -3.28
N ALA A 99 11.80 -15.92 -4.50
CA ALA A 99 11.12 -15.30 -5.63
C ALA A 99 10.06 -16.23 -6.21
N TRP A 100 8.86 -15.72 -6.42
CA TRP A 100 7.80 -16.36 -7.20
C TRP A 100 7.75 -15.76 -8.59
N GLN A 101 7.70 -16.64 -9.61
CA GLN A 101 7.66 -16.23 -11.00
C GLN A 101 6.56 -16.95 -11.76
N VAL A 102 5.77 -16.19 -12.52
CA VAL A 102 4.69 -16.66 -13.39
C VAL A 102 4.90 -16.11 -14.79
N SER A 103 5.03 -16.99 -15.80
CA SER A 103 5.19 -16.59 -17.20
C SER A 103 3.90 -16.73 -18.02
N ASN A 104 2.84 -17.29 -17.46
CA ASN A 104 1.57 -17.52 -18.14
C ASN A 104 1.00 -16.21 -18.72
N LEU A 105 0.76 -16.18 -20.04
CA LEU A 105 0.27 -14.99 -20.74
C LEU A 105 -1.15 -14.59 -20.27
N GLY A 106 -2.04 -15.56 -20.06
CA GLY A 106 -3.40 -15.32 -19.59
C GLY A 106 -3.41 -14.61 -18.22
N PHE A 107 -2.61 -15.10 -17.28
CA PHE A 107 -2.48 -14.46 -15.95
C PHE A 107 -1.88 -13.05 -16.03
N ARG A 108 -0.85 -12.84 -16.85
CA ARG A 108 -0.28 -11.51 -17.06
C ARG A 108 -1.26 -10.52 -17.69
N ASN A 109 -2.06 -10.96 -18.65
CA ASN A 109 -3.12 -10.14 -19.25
C ASN A 109 -4.22 -9.83 -18.23
N LEU A 110 -4.57 -10.76 -17.36
CA LEU A 110 -5.52 -10.55 -16.28
C LEU A 110 -5.01 -9.48 -15.30
N LEU A 111 -3.75 -9.52 -14.88
CA LEU A 111 -3.16 -8.49 -14.02
C LEU A 111 -3.19 -7.11 -14.68
N LYS A 112 -2.96 -7.01 -15.98
CA LYS A 112 -3.10 -5.75 -16.73
C LYS A 112 -4.55 -5.26 -16.78
N LEU A 113 -5.50 -6.18 -16.98
CA LEU A 113 -6.93 -5.86 -16.94
C LEU A 113 -7.35 -5.32 -15.58
N TRP A 114 -6.80 -5.85 -14.49
CA TRP A 114 -6.99 -5.33 -13.14
C TRP A 114 -6.28 -3.98 -12.89
N GLY A 115 -5.42 -3.53 -13.81
CA GLY A 115 -4.73 -2.25 -13.75
C GLY A 115 -3.25 -2.32 -13.33
N MET A 116 -2.64 -3.52 -13.28
CA MET A 116 -1.21 -3.62 -12.97
C MET A 116 -0.36 -3.12 -14.15
N PRO A 117 0.43 -2.05 -13.98
CA PRO A 117 1.27 -1.55 -15.06
C PRO A 117 2.50 -2.44 -15.27
N SER A 118 2.96 -2.52 -16.53
CA SER A 118 4.22 -3.17 -16.88
C SER A 118 5.41 -2.22 -16.70
N GLY A 119 6.53 -2.74 -16.27
CA GLY A 119 7.76 -1.97 -16.09
C GLY A 119 7.75 -1.08 -14.85
N ARG A 120 8.18 0.19 -15.00
CA ARG A 120 8.23 1.15 -13.88
C ARG A 120 6.83 1.60 -13.48
N LYS A 121 6.37 1.20 -12.31
CA LYS A 121 4.97 1.36 -11.87
C LYS A 121 4.72 2.45 -10.82
N LYS A 122 5.73 2.92 -10.10
CA LYS A 122 5.57 3.67 -8.85
C LYS A 122 4.61 4.88 -8.90
N SER A 123 4.64 5.66 -9.99
CA SER A 123 3.83 6.88 -10.10
C SER A 123 2.44 6.68 -10.71
N ILE A 124 2.16 5.51 -11.30
CA ILE A 124 0.92 5.23 -12.03
C ILE A 124 0.07 4.13 -11.38
N VAL A 125 0.50 3.59 -10.24
CA VAL A 125 -0.27 2.59 -9.49
C VAL A 125 -1.56 3.21 -8.96
N GLN A 126 -2.66 2.52 -9.15
CA GLN A 126 -3.98 2.89 -8.61
C GLN A 126 -4.72 1.65 -8.11
N ALA A 127 -5.75 1.87 -7.31
CA ALA A 127 -6.66 0.79 -6.94
C ALA A 127 -7.38 0.25 -8.19
N PRO A 128 -7.81 -1.02 -8.19
CA PRO A 128 -8.56 -1.58 -9.31
C PRO A 128 -9.81 -0.77 -9.65
N MET A 129 -10.15 -0.68 -10.94
CA MET A 129 -11.42 -0.09 -11.38
C MET A 129 -12.57 -1.11 -11.35
N MET A 130 -12.26 -2.40 -11.22
CA MET A 130 -13.23 -3.48 -11.07
C MET A 130 -13.59 -3.69 -9.60
N PRO A 131 -14.73 -4.34 -9.28
CA PRO A 131 -15.06 -4.68 -7.90
C PRO A 131 -13.98 -5.53 -7.24
N PHE A 132 -13.58 -5.15 -6.04
CA PHE A 132 -12.55 -5.82 -5.25
C PHE A 132 -12.83 -5.67 -3.74
N SER A 133 -12.27 -6.57 -2.92
CA SER A 133 -12.31 -6.42 -1.48
C SER A 133 -11.32 -5.35 -1.03
N THR A 134 -11.83 -4.15 -0.72
CA THR A 134 -11.01 -2.99 -0.36
C THR A 134 -10.12 -3.24 0.86
N VAL A 135 -10.66 -3.93 1.87
CA VAL A 135 -9.92 -4.27 3.10
C VAL A 135 -8.73 -5.17 2.78
N ASP A 136 -8.98 -6.22 2.01
CA ASP A 136 -7.96 -7.22 1.67
C ASP A 136 -6.91 -6.65 0.72
N PHE A 137 -7.33 -5.85 -0.25
CA PHE A 137 -6.42 -5.14 -1.14
C PHE A 137 -5.44 -4.24 -0.37
N TYR A 138 -5.94 -3.38 0.53
CA TYR A 138 -5.04 -2.52 1.29
C TYR A 138 -4.22 -3.28 2.32
N ARG A 139 -4.73 -4.39 2.89
CA ARG A 139 -3.88 -5.29 3.71
C ARG A 139 -2.73 -5.85 2.89
N GLY A 140 -2.98 -6.38 1.69
CA GLY A 140 -1.95 -6.88 0.79
C GLY A 140 -0.92 -5.80 0.45
N PHE A 141 -1.37 -4.60 0.14
CA PHE A 141 -0.48 -3.48 -0.16
C PHE A 141 0.36 -3.05 1.06
N ILE A 142 -0.24 -3.01 2.25
CA ILE A 142 0.47 -2.72 3.52
C ILE A 142 1.45 -3.86 3.85
N ASP A 143 1.10 -5.11 3.58
CA ASP A 143 2.00 -6.24 3.83
C ASP A 143 3.23 -6.19 2.93
N GLY A 144 3.12 -5.72 1.69
CA GLY A 144 4.26 -5.43 0.83
C GLY A 144 5.05 -4.20 1.29
N ASP A 145 4.54 -3.00 1.05
CA ASP A 145 5.28 -1.72 1.19
C ASP A 145 5.05 -0.99 2.52
N GLY A 146 4.14 -1.45 3.39
CA GLY A 146 3.81 -0.77 4.64
C GLY A 146 4.55 -1.31 5.86
N SER A 147 4.32 -0.66 6.99
CA SER A 147 4.81 -1.07 8.30
C SER A 147 3.69 -1.07 9.34
N VAL A 148 3.68 -2.08 10.19
CA VAL A 148 2.77 -2.25 11.33
C VAL A 148 3.64 -2.45 12.57
N GLY A 149 3.44 -1.67 13.64
CA GLY A 149 4.29 -1.78 14.80
C GLY A 149 4.05 -0.76 15.90
N PHE A 150 5.04 -0.64 16.76
CA PHE A 150 5.09 0.36 17.82
C PHE A 150 6.26 1.31 17.61
N THR A 151 6.05 2.58 17.89
CA THR A 151 7.13 3.56 17.95
C THR A 151 8.02 3.31 19.17
N GLY A 152 9.21 3.94 19.23
CA GLY A 152 10.07 3.89 20.42
C GLY A 152 9.40 4.37 21.72
N ALA A 153 8.30 5.14 21.61
CA ALA A 153 7.47 5.55 22.74
C ALA A 153 6.31 4.58 23.05
N GLY A 154 6.30 3.39 22.49
CA GLY A 154 5.26 2.40 22.72
C GLY A 154 3.90 2.73 22.10
N LEU A 155 3.84 3.63 21.11
CA LEU A 155 2.58 3.98 20.44
C LEU A 155 2.37 3.12 19.19
N PRO A 156 1.21 2.47 19.02
CA PRO A 156 0.91 1.68 17.86
C PRO A 156 0.82 2.55 16.60
N PHE A 157 1.29 2.02 15.49
CA PHE A 157 1.16 2.67 14.20
C PHE A 157 0.98 1.67 13.04
N VAL A 158 0.35 2.16 11.99
CA VAL A 158 0.36 1.58 10.64
C VAL A 158 0.82 2.68 9.70
N SER A 159 1.84 2.43 8.91
CA SER A 159 2.34 3.39 7.93
C SER A 159 2.43 2.78 6.54
N LEU A 160 2.19 3.61 5.53
CA LEU A 160 2.30 3.25 4.12
C LEU A 160 2.94 4.41 3.35
N VAL A 161 3.93 4.07 2.52
CA VAL A 161 4.57 5.02 1.61
C VAL A 161 3.92 4.89 0.23
N ILE A 162 3.38 5.98 -0.29
CA ILE A 162 2.65 6.02 -1.55
C ILE A 162 3.31 7.05 -2.48
N VAL A 163 3.47 6.70 -3.76
CA VAL A 163 4.03 7.60 -4.79
C VAL A 163 2.92 8.17 -5.68
N SER A 164 1.89 7.40 -5.97
CA SER A 164 0.78 7.75 -6.87
C SER A 164 -0.29 8.56 -6.15
N ASP A 165 -0.75 9.65 -6.76
CA ASP A 165 -1.86 10.46 -6.25
C ASP A 165 -3.18 9.67 -6.23
N ALA A 166 -3.48 8.92 -7.31
CA ALA A 166 -4.70 8.13 -7.41
C ALA A 166 -4.79 7.04 -6.34
N LEU A 167 -3.67 6.38 -6.01
CA LEU A 167 -3.64 5.40 -4.91
C LEU A 167 -3.79 6.08 -3.55
N LEU A 168 -3.20 7.28 -3.37
CA LEU A 168 -3.34 8.06 -2.14
C LEU A 168 -4.80 8.41 -1.86
N ASP A 169 -5.50 8.94 -2.85
CA ASP A 169 -6.91 9.36 -2.71
C ASP A 169 -7.79 8.17 -2.29
N GLY A 170 -7.64 7.03 -2.95
CA GLY A 170 -8.32 5.80 -2.59
C GLY A 170 -8.00 5.32 -1.16
N TYR A 171 -6.72 5.39 -0.77
CA TYR A 171 -6.30 4.99 0.57
C TYR A 171 -6.80 5.95 1.66
N LEU A 172 -6.81 7.25 1.41
CA LEU A 172 -7.35 8.24 2.35
C LEU A 172 -8.86 8.08 2.53
N ALA A 173 -9.61 7.80 1.46
CA ALA A 173 -11.03 7.47 1.53
C ALA A 173 -11.28 6.20 2.35
N PHE A 174 -10.48 5.14 2.14
CA PHE A 174 -10.52 3.93 2.94
C PHE A 174 -10.25 4.21 4.42
N LEU A 175 -9.22 4.98 4.75
CA LEU A 175 -8.91 5.36 6.13
C LEU A 175 -10.04 6.18 6.78
N LYS A 176 -10.68 7.07 6.03
CA LYS A 176 -11.85 7.84 6.51
C LYS A 176 -13.00 6.91 6.87
N ASN A 177 -13.30 5.91 6.04
CA ASN A 177 -14.35 4.93 6.32
C ASN A 177 -14.08 4.12 7.60
N ILE A 178 -12.82 3.74 7.86
CA ILE A 178 -12.46 2.96 9.06
C ILE A 178 -12.40 3.83 10.32
N THR A 179 -11.82 5.03 10.23
CA THR A 179 -11.51 5.85 11.41
C THR A 179 -12.47 7.01 11.63
N GLY A 180 -13.37 7.29 10.69
CA GLY A 180 -14.27 8.45 10.71
C GLY A 180 -13.55 9.80 10.56
N LYS A 181 -12.25 9.82 10.24
CA LYS A 181 -11.44 11.05 10.21
C LYS A 181 -10.90 11.33 8.82
N GLU A 182 -11.09 12.55 8.37
CA GLU A 182 -10.41 13.05 7.17
C GLU A 182 -8.93 13.31 7.47
N ARG A 183 -8.09 13.02 6.49
CA ARG A 183 -6.64 13.25 6.54
C ARG A 183 -6.19 13.95 5.29
N SER A 184 -5.27 14.88 5.44
CA SER A 184 -4.50 15.45 4.35
C SER A 184 -3.02 15.14 4.55
N VAL A 185 -2.35 14.68 3.50
CA VAL A 185 -0.94 14.32 3.54
C VAL A 185 -0.22 15.12 2.48
N MET A 186 0.88 15.76 2.85
CA MET A 186 1.72 16.49 1.90
C MET A 186 2.80 15.58 1.35
N ARG A 187 3.10 15.73 0.07
CA ARG A 187 4.21 15.03 -0.58
C ARG A 187 5.55 15.49 0.03
N SER A 188 6.40 14.55 0.41
CA SER A 188 7.76 14.85 0.90
C SER A 188 8.58 15.50 -0.21
N LYS A 189 9.18 16.66 0.08
CA LYS A 189 10.04 17.35 -0.88
C LYS A 189 11.34 16.59 -1.16
N ARG A 190 11.83 15.81 -0.19
CA ARG A 190 13.09 15.06 -0.32
C ARG A 190 12.93 13.84 -1.23
N ASP A 191 11.90 13.03 -0.98
CA ASP A 191 11.78 11.70 -1.58
C ASP A 191 10.65 11.64 -2.60
N ASN A 192 9.89 12.74 -2.77
CA ASN A 192 8.74 12.85 -3.67
C ASN A 192 7.67 11.76 -3.45
N VAL A 193 7.42 11.40 -2.19
CA VAL A 193 6.46 10.38 -1.76
C VAL A 193 5.50 10.92 -0.72
N TYR A 194 4.38 10.26 -0.54
CA TYR A 194 3.46 10.47 0.58
C TYR A 194 3.74 9.43 1.67
N ASN A 195 3.97 9.88 2.90
CA ASN A 195 4.07 9.00 4.06
C ASN A 195 2.77 9.10 4.87
N VAL A 196 1.91 8.12 4.73
CA VAL A 196 0.62 8.07 5.44
C VAL A 196 0.80 7.23 6.69
N MET A 197 0.81 7.88 7.84
CA MET A 197 0.94 7.20 9.14
C MET A 197 -0.34 7.37 9.96
N VAL A 198 -0.88 6.25 10.40
CA VAL A 198 -2.03 6.15 11.32
C VAL A 198 -1.50 5.67 12.67
N MET A 199 -1.88 6.32 13.77
CA MET A 199 -1.30 6.05 15.08
C MET A 199 -2.37 5.89 16.16
N ARG A 200 -1.99 5.30 17.30
CA ARG A 200 -2.79 5.18 18.52
C ARG A 200 -4.11 4.45 18.26
N GLU A 201 -5.24 4.97 18.76
CA GLU A 201 -6.58 4.39 18.59
C GLU A 201 -6.94 4.17 17.12
N ASP A 202 -6.57 5.10 16.24
CA ASP A 202 -6.83 4.95 14.81
C ASP A 202 -6.04 3.78 14.21
N ALA A 203 -4.82 3.51 14.70
CA ALA A 203 -4.07 2.31 14.31
C ALA A 203 -4.74 1.03 14.83
N CYS A 204 -5.29 1.05 16.06
CA CYS A 204 -6.06 -0.07 16.59
C CYS A 204 -7.32 -0.35 15.75
N LEU A 205 -8.07 0.69 15.36
CA LEU A 205 -9.22 0.54 14.46
C LEU A 205 -8.80 -0.05 13.12
N LEU A 206 -7.70 0.45 12.56
CA LEU A 206 -7.21 0.01 11.25
C LEU A 206 -6.75 -1.45 11.28
N VAL A 207 -5.96 -1.88 12.28
CA VAL A 207 -5.53 -3.29 12.37
C VAL A 207 -6.70 -4.24 12.64
N ASN A 208 -7.72 -3.81 13.38
CA ASN A 208 -8.92 -4.60 13.58
C ASN A 208 -9.68 -4.85 12.27
N ALA A 209 -9.75 -3.85 11.41
CA ALA A 209 -10.37 -3.98 10.09
C ALA A 209 -9.52 -4.83 9.14
N LEU A 210 -8.20 -4.59 9.10
CA LEU A 210 -7.29 -5.23 8.15
C LEU A 210 -7.01 -6.71 8.49
N TYR A 211 -6.70 -7.04 9.75
CA TYR A 211 -6.18 -8.35 10.16
C TYR A 211 -7.26 -9.15 10.91
N TYR A 212 -8.32 -9.54 10.23
CA TYR A 212 -9.39 -10.35 10.80
C TYR A 212 -9.04 -11.85 10.81
N LYS A 213 -9.78 -12.65 11.60
CA LYS A 213 -9.55 -14.09 11.74
C LYS A 213 -9.69 -14.81 10.40
N GLY A 214 -8.67 -15.59 10.03
CA GLY A 214 -8.65 -16.38 8.80
C GLY A 214 -8.28 -15.60 7.53
N CYS A 215 -7.96 -14.32 7.62
CA CYS A 215 -7.47 -13.58 6.47
C CYS A 215 -6.04 -14.00 6.10
N LEU A 216 -5.72 -13.92 4.81
CA LEU A 216 -4.35 -14.12 4.32
C LEU A 216 -3.50 -12.89 4.69
N ALA A 217 -2.38 -13.08 5.37
CA ALA A 217 -1.48 -12.01 5.82
C ALA A 217 -0.06 -12.53 6.05
N LEU A 218 0.91 -11.64 6.11
CA LEU A 218 2.25 -11.97 6.61
C LEU A 218 2.18 -12.31 8.10
N PRO A 219 2.64 -13.50 8.57
CA PRO A 219 2.54 -13.91 9.96
C PRO A 219 3.08 -12.85 10.93
N ARG A 220 4.26 -12.29 10.66
CA ARG A 220 4.89 -11.26 11.50
C ARG A 220 4.05 -9.98 11.66
N LYS A 221 3.25 -9.61 10.63
CA LYS A 221 2.37 -8.44 10.70
C LYS A 221 1.04 -8.78 11.37
N MET A 222 0.57 -10.01 11.23
CA MET A 222 -0.56 -10.52 11.99
C MET A 222 -0.24 -10.53 13.50
N ASP A 223 0.92 -11.07 13.91
CA ASP A 223 1.36 -11.06 15.31
C ASP A 223 1.46 -9.63 15.86
N MET A 224 1.98 -8.71 15.06
CA MET A 224 2.06 -7.31 15.44
C MET A 224 0.67 -6.66 15.54
N ALA A 225 -0.25 -6.99 14.64
CA ALA A 225 -1.64 -6.54 14.72
C ALA A 225 -2.32 -7.05 16.01
N ASP A 226 -2.05 -8.30 16.40
CA ASP A 226 -2.56 -8.88 17.66
C ASP A 226 -1.97 -8.18 18.90
N ALA A 227 -0.71 -7.78 18.84
CA ALA A 227 -0.10 -6.95 19.89
C ALA A 227 -0.75 -5.56 19.95
N ILE A 228 -1.00 -4.93 18.80
CA ILE A 228 -1.66 -3.60 18.71
C ILE A 228 -3.09 -3.65 19.26
N ARG A 229 -3.84 -4.72 19.04
CA ARG A 229 -5.20 -4.89 19.59
C ARG A 229 -5.25 -4.85 21.11
N LYS A 230 -4.18 -5.30 21.77
CA LYS A 230 -4.05 -5.31 23.23
C LYS A 230 -3.63 -3.95 23.80
N TRP A 231 -3.25 -3.01 22.92
CA TRP A 231 -2.78 -1.71 23.37
C TRP A 231 -3.94 -0.87 23.92
N CYS A 232 -3.73 -0.31 25.09
CA CYS A 232 -4.60 0.67 25.72
C CYS A 232 -3.85 1.98 25.91
N ARG A 233 -4.55 3.10 25.78
CA ARG A 233 -3.96 4.41 26.04
C ARG A 233 -3.47 4.49 27.50
N PRO A 234 -2.20 4.84 27.74
CA PRO A 234 -1.71 5.12 29.10
C PRO A 234 -2.53 6.21 29.79
N ILE A 235 -2.81 6.03 31.10
CA ILE A 235 -3.65 6.95 31.89
C ILE A 235 -3.08 8.36 31.93
N ASP A 236 -1.75 8.48 31.98
CA ASP A 236 -1.01 9.73 31.99
C ASP A 236 -0.93 10.42 30.62
N MET A 237 -1.26 9.71 29.55
CA MET A 237 -1.29 10.27 28.21
C MET A 237 -2.52 11.17 28.02
N LYS A 238 -2.33 12.46 28.23
CA LYS A 238 -3.38 13.48 28.04
C LYS A 238 -3.91 13.47 26.61
N ILE A 239 -5.23 13.38 26.46
CA ILE A 239 -5.91 13.70 25.21
C ILE A 239 -5.79 15.22 25.06
N LYS A 240 -4.97 15.69 24.11
CA LYS A 240 -4.97 17.13 23.82
C LYS A 240 -6.38 17.50 23.35
N PRO A 241 -7.09 18.40 24.04
CA PRO A 241 -8.37 18.87 23.55
C PRO A 241 -8.18 19.41 22.13
N LYS A 242 -9.14 19.15 21.22
CA LYS A 242 -9.14 19.81 19.92
C LYS A 242 -9.10 21.31 20.22
N GLY A 243 -8.04 21.97 19.78
CA GLY A 243 -7.95 23.41 19.91
C GLY A 243 -9.19 24.07 19.29
N ARG A 244 -9.71 25.13 19.90
CA ARG A 244 -10.83 25.90 19.36
C ARG A 244 -10.59 26.16 17.87
N PRO A 245 -11.55 25.86 16.98
CA PRO A 245 -11.42 26.14 15.55
C PRO A 245 -11.08 27.64 15.32
N TRP A 246 -10.38 27.93 14.26
CA TRP A 246 -10.16 29.29 13.82
C TRP A 246 -11.36 29.76 13.02
N THR A 247 -12.00 30.84 13.47
CA THR A 247 -13.09 31.50 12.74
C THR A 247 -12.52 32.48 11.72
N ASP A 248 -13.35 32.95 10.78
CA ASP A 248 -12.93 33.99 9.82
C ASP A 248 -12.63 35.31 10.54
N ALA A 249 -13.35 35.65 11.60
CA ALA A 249 -13.05 36.77 12.48
C ALA A 249 -11.69 36.63 13.17
N ASP A 250 -11.35 35.42 13.69
CA ASP A 250 -10.02 35.13 14.24
C ASP A 250 -8.93 35.33 13.17
N ASN A 251 -9.20 34.89 11.93
CA ASN A 251 -8.27 34.99 10.81
C ASN A 251 -8.00 36.44 10.41
N ALA A 252 -9.03 37.25 10.26
CA ALA A 252 -8.93 38.68 9.98
C ALA A 252 -8.14 39.38 11.07
N TYR A 253 -8.47 39.14 12.35
CA TYR A 253 -7.78 39.72 13.46
C TYR A 253 -6.27 39.39 13.49
N VAL A 254 -5.91 38.14 13.22
CA VAL A 254 -4.50 37.69 13.15
C VAL A 254 -3.73 38.37 12.05
N LEU A 255 -4.35 38.74 10.94
CA LEU A 255 -3.69 39.43 9.82
C LEU A 255 -3.47 40.91 10.08
N GLU A 256 -4.41 41.56 10.76
CA GLU A 256 -4.45 43.01 10.98
C GLU A 256 -3.65 43.47 12.22
N HIS A 257 -3.50 42.62 13.26
CA HIS A 257 -2.90 43.00 14.52
C HIS A 257 -1.56 42.31 14.81
N SER A 258 -0.80 42.80 15.75
CA SER A 258 0.47 42.18 16.16
C SER A 258 0.27 40.75 16.71
N LEU A 259 1.36 39.96 16.76
CA LEU A 259 1.29 38.59 17.33
C LEU A 259 0.89 38.63 18.81
N SER A 260 1.40 39.60 19.57
CA SER A 260 1.12 39.75 20.97
C SER A 260 -0.33 40.14 21.27
N GLU A 261 -0.87 41.12 20.53
CA GLU A 261 -2.28 41.51 20.62
C GLU A 261 -3.22 40.34 20.23
N SER A 262 -2.92 39.67 19.15
CA SER A 262 -3.69 38.51 18.68
C SER A 262 -3.67 37.36 19.69
N MET A 263 -2.53 37.13 20.38
CA MET A 263 -2.39 36.13 21.43
C MET A 263 -3.32 36.44 22.61
N ILE A 264 -3.30 37.68 23.08
CA ILE A 264 -4.11 38.14 24.24
C ILE A 264 -5.60 38.10 23.88
N LYS A 265 -5.97 38.74 22.79
CA LYS A 265 -7.37 38.86 22.35
C LYS A 265 -8.03 37.53 22.07
N LEU A 266 -7.31 36.62 21.43
CA LEU A 266 -7.86 35.31 20.98
C LEU A 266 -7.64 34.21 22.06
N GLY A 267 -6.91 34.47 23.13
CA GLY A 267 -6.60 33.48 24.15
C GLY A 267 -5.81 32.29 23.61
N ARG A 268 -4.89 32.53 22.66
CA ARG A 268 -4.10 31.50 21.99
C ARG A 268 -2.61 31.68 22.29
N THR A 269 -1.85 30.59 22.15
CA THR A 269 -0.39 30.67 22.33
C THR A 269 0.27 31.43 21.18
N PHE A 270 1.41 32.04 21.44
CA PHE A 270 2.23 32.73 20.44
C PHE A 270 2.48 31.87 19.20
N ASN A 271 2.90 30.61 19.41
CA ASN A 271 3.14 29.66 18.31
C ASN A 271 1.89 29.39 17.48
N ALA A 272 0.72 29.23 18.11
CA ALA A 272 -0.53 29.01 17.40
C ALA A 272 -0.89 30.20 16.49
N VAL A 273 -0.76 31.44 17.01
CA VAL A 273 -1.02 32.66 16.24
C VAL A 273 -0.02 32.84 15.09
N ASN A 274 1.27 32.63 15.38
CA ASN A 274 2.34 32.76 14.38
C ASN A 274 2.17 31.76 13.22
N ILE A 275 1.95 30.48 13.52
CA ILE A 275 1.70 29.44 12.50
C ILE A 275 0.45 29.80 11.69
N ARG A 276 -0.64 30.25 12.34
CA ARG A 276 -1.87 30.64 11.63
C ARG A 276 -1.64 31.80 10.67
N ARG A 277 -0.93 32.84 11.13
CA ARG A 277 -0.57 34.01 10.29
C ARG A 277 0.25 33.61 9.05
N HIS A 278 1.26 32.78 9.24
CA HIS A 278 2.05 32.28 8.13
C HIS A 278 1.21 31.50 7.10
N LYS A 279 0.30 30.64 7.61
CA LYS A 279 -0.62 29.89 6.74
C LYS A 279 -1.54 30.82 5.94
N LEU A 280 -2.13 31.83 6.58
CA LEU A 280 -3.03 32.77 5.92
C LEU A 280 -2.31 33.59 4.86
N ARG A 281 -1.12 34.15 5.17
CA ARG A 281 -0.30 34.90 4.21
C ARG A 281 0.11 34.05 3.01
N ARG A 282 0.44 32.78 3.24
CA ARG A 282 0.74 31.86 2.14
C ARG A 282 -0.46 31.62 1.24
N MET A 283 -1.65 31.39 1.82
CA MET A 283 -2.89 31.20 1.04
C MET A 283 -3.24 32.42 0.19
N MET A 284 -2.96 33.65 0.71
CA MET A 284 -3.16 34.89 -0.05
C MET A 284 -2.16 35.04 -1.20
N ASN A 285 -0.92 34.59 -1.03
CA ASN A 285 0.11 34.64 -2.07
C ASN A 285 -0.08 33.55 -3.13
N ASP A 286 -0.53 32.36 -2.73
CA ASP A 286 -0.77 31.23 -3.65
C ASP A 286 -2.11 31.39 -4.42
N GLY A 287 -3.06 32.22 -3.95
CA GLY A 287 -4.34 32.54 -4.60
C GLY A 287 -4.28 33.74 -5.56
N GLY A 288 -3.12 34.33 -5.76
CA GLY A 288 -2.91 35.54 -6.57
C GLY A 288 -2.41 35.30 -8.02
N VAL A 289 -2.56 34.09 -8.55
CA VAL A 289 -2.29 33.80 -9.97
C VAL A 289 -3.62 33.41 -10.64
N VAL A 290 -4.31 34.39 -11.17
CA VAL A 290 -5.32 34.26 -12.24
C VAL A 290 -4.67 34.72 -13.53
#